data_9fd84db30fc5b8e8f85212cdffcdbdb3
#
_entry.id   9fd84db30fc5b8e8f85212cdffcdbdb3
#
_cell.length_a   1.000
_cell.length_b   1.000
_cell.length_c   1.000
_cell.angle_alpha   90.00
_cell.angle_beta   90.00
_cell.angle_gamma   90.00
#
_symmetry.space_group_name_H-M   'P 1'
#
loop_
_entity.id
_entity.type
_entity.pdbx_description
1 polymer ?
#
loop_
_entity_poly.entity_id
_entity_poly.type
_entity_poly.pdbx_seq_one_letter_code
_entity_poly.pdbx_strand_id
1 'polypeptide(L)'
;MAASAAAANVKIRIVSPGHALFAAVMIWLGVMGLSKGTFVQVWQPVPKWVPAREALAYLCAFISLASGIGLLWQRSAAVAARVIVASLMVWLLVMRLPNLFYETPLVLVAWSFGSTAVMAGAAWVLYVWFAGDRDRRRLGFVADERGVRVAQVLYGLSLIPFGLAHFMYLDATTVLIPHWLPWPAGWAYFTGATFIAAGLAVTFGLFARLAAALSTLQIGLFSVIVWVPRVLAGPLNDFQWGEFVVTWALTAGAWVVADSYRGTPWLAGRVTRDSEGRSAA
;
A
#
# COMPACT_ATOMS: atom_id res chain seq x y z
N MET A 1 -8.19 19.72 -48.17
CA MET A 1 -6.96 19.04 -47.66
C MET A 1 -7.21 18.70 -46.19
N ALA A 2 -7.38 17.44 -45.92
CA ALA A 2 -7.81 16.94 -44.64
C ALA A 2 -6.64 16.96 -43.65
N ALA A 3 -6.77 17.68 -42.55
CA ALA A 3 -5.95 17.49 -41.40
C ALA A 3 -6.49 16.24 -40.66
N SER A 4 -5.89 15.09 -40.96
CA SER A 4 -6.05 13.90 -40.15
C SER A 4 -5.35 14.15 -38.83
N ALA A 5 -6.09 14.67 -37.85
CA ALA A 5 -5.67 14.68 -36.47
C ALA A 5 -5.50 13.21 -36.07
N ALA A 6 -4.25 12.78 -35.98
CA ALA A 6 -3.91 11.48 -35.44
C ALA A 6 -4.51 11.40 -34.03
N ALA A 7 -5.64 10.75 -33.89
CA ALA A 7 -6.21 10.34 -32.63
C ALA A 7 -5.11 9.54 -31.92
N ALA A 8 -4.43 10.20 -30.97
CA ALA A 8 -3.36 9.59 -30.21
C ALA A 8 -3.98 8.38 -29.51
N ASN A 9 -3.65 7.18 -29.99
CA ASN A 9 -4.13 5.90 -29.47
C ASN A 9 -3.74 5.84 -28.00
N VAL A 10 -4.65 6.22 -27.11
CA VAL A 10 -4.48 6.19 -25.66
C VAL A 10 -4.53 4.73 -25.25
N LYS A 11 -3.35 4.08 -25.17
CA LYS A 11 -3.27 2.70 -24.73
C LYS A 11 -3.36 2.64 -23.22
N ILE A 12 -4.44 2.03 -22.71
CA ILE A 12 -4.52 1.57 -21.33
C ILE A 12 -3.47 0.49 -21.14
N ARG A 13 -2.66 0.60 -20.08
CA ARG A 13 -1.62 -0.37 -19.73
C ARG A 13 -1.80 -0.85 -18.30
N ILE A 14 -2.31 -2.06 -18.13
CA ILE A 14 -2.34 -2.77 -16.85
C ILE A 14 -1.20 -3.79 -16.84
N VAL A 15 -0.25 -3.62 -15.93
CA VAL A 15 0.93 -4.50 -15.82
C VAL A 15 0.71 -5.64 -14.84
N SER A 16 -0.26 -5.48 -13.91
CA SER A 16 -0.61 -6.51 -12.93
C SER A 16 -2.00 -6.25 -12.32
N PRO A 17 -2.65 -7.26 -11.71
CA PRO A 17 -3.87 -7.06 -10.95
C PRO A 17 -3.68 -6.08 -9.78
N GLY A 18 -2.56 -6.18 -9.06
CA GLY A 18 -2.22 -5.24 -7.98
C GLY A 18 -2.11 -3.80 -8.47
N HIS A 19 -1.50 -3.56 -9.65
CA HIS A 19 -1.46 -2.23 -10.28
C HIS A 19 -2.87 -1.70 -10.58
N ALA A 20 -3.75 -2.52 -11.19
CA ALA A 20 -5.10 -2.11 -11.52
C ALA A 20 -5.90 -1.76 -10.25
N LEU A 21 -5.82 -2.59 -9.20
CA LEU A 21 -6.49 -2.35 -7.94
C LEU A 21 -5.92 -1.10 -7.24
N PHE A 22 -4.60 -0.91 -7.24
CA PHE A 22 -3.97 0.29 -6.67
C PHE A 22 -4.45 1.56 -7.36
N ALA A 23 -4.48 1.57 -8.69
CA ALA A 23 -4.99 2.71 -9.45
C ALA A 23 -6.46 2.98 -9.15
N ALA A 24 -7.31 1.95 -9.10
CA ALA A 24 -8.74 2.07 -8.78
C ALA A 24 -8.96 2.64 -7.36
N VAL A 25 -8.20 2.15 -6.38
CA VAL A 25 -8.25 2.65 -4.99
C VAL A 25 -7.79 4.11 -4.91
N MET A 26 -6.72 4.48 -5.63
CA MET A 26 -6.27 5.88 -5.66
C MET A 26 -7.32 6.81 -6.28
N ILE A 27 -8.01 6.38 -7.34
CA ILE A 27 -9.13 7.12 -7.93
C ILE A 27 -10.25 7.27 -6.90
N TRP A 28 -10.65 6.18 -6.24
CA TRP A 28 -11.70 6.20 -5.23
C TRP A 28 -11.38 7.14 -4.06
N LEU A 29 -10.15 7.06 -3.50
CA LEU A 29 -9.68 7.97 -2.45
C LEU A 29 -9.69 9.43 -2.90
N GLY A 30 -9.30 9.69 -4.16
CA GLY A 30 -9.34 11.03 -4.72
C GLY A 30 -10.75 11.57 -4.86
N VAL A 31 -11.69 10.79 -5.40
CA VAL A 31 -13.11 11.16 -5.51
C VAL A 31 -13.72 11.43 -4.13
N MET A 32 -13.47 10.54 -3.16
CA MET A 32 -13.94 10.73 -1.78
C MET A 32 -13.41 12.02 -1.15
N GLY A 33 -12.11 12.27 -1.26
CA GLY A 33 -11.50 13.47 -0.67
C GLY A 33 -12.01 14.75 -1.30
N LEU A 34 -12.20 14.79 -2.62
CA LEU A 34 -12.77 15.94 -3.32
C LEU A 34 -14.25 16.16 -2.95
N SER A 35 -15.03 15.09 -2.79
CA SER A 35 -16.45 15.20 -2.43
C SER A 35 -16.69 15.62 -0.98
N LYS A 36 -15.82 15.21 -0.05
CA LYS A 36 -15.95 15.50 1.39
C LYS A 36 -15.21 16.75 1.83
N GLY A 37 -14.24 17.25 1.07
CA GLY A 37 -13.36 18.36 1.46
C GLY A 37 -12.47 18.06 2.67
N THR A 38 -12.26 16.79 2.98
CA THR A 38 -11.51 16.33 4.14
C THR A 38 -10.45 15.30 3.75
N PHE A 39 -9.44 15.13 4.61
CA PHE A 39 -8.45 14.09 4.39
C PHE A 39 -9.11 12.71 4.44
N VAL A 40 -8.82 11.87 3.45
CA VAL A 40 -9.18 10.45 3.47
C VAL A 40 -8.11 9.65 4.22
N GLN A 41 -8.45 8.42 4.61
CA GLN A 41 -7.72 7.62 5.60
C GLN A 41 -6.22 7.43 5.33
N VAL A 42 -5.81 7.28 4.07
CA VAL A 42 -4.39 7.15 3.70
C VAL A 42 -3.58 8.40 4.11
N TRP A 43 -4.22 9.56 4.13
CA TRP A 43 -3.62 10.84 4.54
C TRP A 43 -3.88 11.19 6.00
N GLN A 44 -4.70 10.43 6.72
CA GLN A 44 -5.00 10.63 8.15
C GLN A 44 -4.07 9.79 9.05
N PRO A 45 -3.84 10.19 10.33
CA PRO A 45 -4.25 11.46 10.95
C PRO A 45 -3.39 12.64 10.49
N VAL A 46 -3.96 13.85 10.54
CA VAL A 46 -3.24 15.11 10.25
C VAL A 46 -3.22 15.97 11.51
N PRO A 47 -2.06 16.39 12.01
CA PRO A 47 -1.96 17.20 13.21
C PRO A 47 -2.77 18.50 13.10
N LYS A 48 -3.35 18.95 14.24
CA LYS A 48 -4.21 20.13 14.26
C LYS A 48 -3.48 21.44 13.90
N TRP A 49 -2.17 21.50 14.12
CA TRP A 49 -1.33 22.66 13.84
C TRP A 49 -1.04 22.89 12.36
N VAL A 50 -1.34 21.92 11.50
CA VAL A 50 -1.10 22.05 10.05
C VAL A 50 -1.99 23.16 9.48
N PRO A 51 -1.39 24.20 8.84
CA PRO A 51 -2.15 25.30 8.26
C PRO A 51 -2.90 24.88 7.00
N ALA A 52 -3.90 25.67 6.62
CA ALA A 52 -4.65 25.49 5.38
C ALA A 52 -5.12 24.03 5.14
N ARG A 53 -5.62 23.37 6.19
CA ARG A 53 -5.97 21.94 6.20
C ARG A 53 -6.92 21.56 5.07
N GLU A 54 -7.91 22.40 4.78
CA GLU A 54 -8.87 22.12 3.71
C GLU A 54 -8.21 22.15 2.34
N ALA A 55 -7.42 23.19 2.05
CA ALA A 55 -6.68 23.26 0.79
C ALA A 55 -5.70 22.08 0.63
N LEU A 56 -5.03 21.69 1.72
CA LEU A 56 -4.15 20.53 1.71
C LEU A 56 -4.93 19.21 1.50
N ALA A 57 -6.13 19.08 2.07
CA ALA A 57 -6.99 17.93 1.84
C ALA A 57 -7.41 17.81 0.37
N TYR A 58 -7.83 18.92 -0.26
CA TYR A 58 -8.10 18.95 -1.70
C TYR A 58 -6.88 18.64 -2.55
N LEU A 59 -5.70 19.14 -2.18
CA LEU A 59 -4.45 18.81 -2.88
C LEU A 59 -4.14 17.30 -2.80
N CYS A 60 -4.23 16.70 -1.61
CA CYS A 60 -4.03 15.27 -1.43
C CYS A 60 -5.04 14.44 -2.23
N ALA A 61 -6.31 14.86 -2.24
CA ALA A 61 -7.36 14.21 -3.01
C ALA A 61 -7.11 14.34 -4.54
N PHE A 62 -6.72 15.50 -5.00
CA PHE A 62 -6.35 15.71 -6.41
C PHE A 62 -5.14 14.87 -6.84
N ILE A 63 -4.08 14.84 -6.00
CA ILE A 63 -2.90 13.98 -6.25
C ILE A 63 -3.34 12.51 -6.36
N SER A 64 -4.19 12.04 -5.44
CA SER A 64 -4.69 10.68 -5.45
C SER A 64 -5.45 10.37 -6.74
N LEU A 65 -6.42 11.23 -7.11
CA LEU A 65 -7.24 11.06 -8.32
C LEU A 65 -6.38 11.11 -9.59
N ALA A 66 -5.59 12.17 -9.75
CA ALA A 66 -4.78 12.38 -10.94
C ALA A 66 -3.72 11.27 -11.12
N SER A 67 -3.09 10.82 -10.01
CA SER A 67 -2.13 9.72 -10.06
C SER A 67 -2.82 8.40 -10.34
N GLY A 68 -3.98 8.11 -9.74
CA GLY A 68 -4.73 6.89 -10.01
C GLY A 68 -5.13 6.77 -11.48
N ILE A 69 -5.67 7.84 -12.07
CA ILE A 69 -6.01 7.91 -13.50
C ILE A 69 -4.73 7.80 -14.35
N GLY A 70 -3.69 8.55 -13.98
CA GLY A 70 -2.43 8.59 -14.71
C GLY A 70 -1.69 7.27 -14.76
N LEU A 71 -1.81 6.43 -13.72
CA LEU A 71 -1.23 5.09 -13.68
C LEU A 71 -1.80 4.15 -14.74
N LEU A 72 -3.06 4.32 -15.12
CA LEU A 72 -3.72 3.48 -16.12
C LEU A 72 -3.30 3.79 -17.56
N TRP A 73 -2.71 4.96 -17.84
CA TRP A 73 -2.31 5.35 -19.17
C TRP A 73 -0.80 5.23 -19.39
N GLN A 74 -0.42 4.54 -20.46
CA GLN A 74 0.97 4.24 -20.75
C GLN A 74 1.87 5.49 -20.79
N ARG A 75 1.39 6.62 -21.29
CA ARG A 75 2.16 7.87 -21.43
C ARG A 75 2.38 8.59 -20.11
N SER A 76 1.44 8.53 -19.19
CA SER A 76 1.47 9.24 -17.91
C SER A 76 1.89 8.38 -16.73
N ALA A 77 1.91 7.04 -16.87
CA ALA A 77 2.15 6.11 -15.77
C ALA A 77 3.46 6.40 -15.00
N ALA A 78 4.54 6.70 -15.71
CA ALA A 78 5.82 7.03 -15.07
C ALA A 78 5.75 8.34 -14.25
N VAL A 79 5.07 9.36 -14.78
CA VAL A 79 4.89 10.65 -14.08
C VAL A 79 3.96 10.47 -12.90
N ALA A 80 2.83 9.77 -13.09
CA ALA A 80 1.87 9.49 -12.03
C ALA A 80 2.50 8.70 -10.87
N ALA A 81 3.25 7.65 -11.19
CA ALA A 81 3.96 6.86 -10.19
C ALA A 81 5.02 7.69 -9.43
N ARG A 82 5.73 8.59 -10.11
CA ARG A 82 6.68 9.51 -9.49
C ARG A 82 6.00 10.49 -8.55
N VAL A 83 4.88 11.10 -8.98
CA VAL A 83 4.14 12.06 -8.17
C VAL A 83 3.60 11.40 -6.92
N ILE A 84 2.95 10.22 -7.05
CA ILE A 84 2.34 9.58 -5.89
C ILE A 84 3.39 9.04 -4.91
N VAL A 85 4.49 8.45 -5.39
CA VAL A 85 5.55 7.99 -4.47
C VAL A 85 6.22 9.16 -3.76
N ALA A 86 6.52 10.26 -4.46
CA ALA A 86 7.10 11.44 -3.84
C ALA A 86 6.16 12.04 -2.79
N SER A 87 4.87 12.18 -3.10
CA SER A 87 3.86 12.72 -2.18
C SER A 87 3.71 11.84 -0.94
N LEU A 88 3.59 10.53 -1.10
CA LEU A 88 3.47 9.59 0.02
C LEU A 88 4.75 9.52 0.86
N MET A 89 5.94 9.60 0.25
CA MET A 89 7.22 9.65 0.98
C MET A 89 7.34 10.93 1.79
N VAL A 90 7.06 12.08 1.20
CA VAL A 90 7.05 13.36 1.92
C VAL A 90 6.06 13.30 3.08
N TRP A 91 4.85 12.77 2.84
CA TRP A 91 3.83 12.61 3.88
C TRP A 91 4.28 11.69 5.01
N LEU A 92 4.88 10.56 4.65
CA LEU A 92 5.42 9.59 5.61
C LEU A 92 6.50 10.21 6.49
N LEU A 93 7.44 10.93 5.88
CA LEU A 93 8.58 11.53 6.60
C LEU A 93 8.18 12.75 7.43
N VAL A 94 7.28 13.59 6.93
CA VAL A 94 6.92 14.86 7.59
C VAL A 94 5.76 14.70 8.56
N MET A 95 4.73 13.91 8.20
CA MET A 95 3.50 13.82 8.98
C MET A 95 3.42 12.57 9.86
N ARG A 96 4.15 11.49 9.53
CA ARG A 96 4.05 10.21 10.24
C ARG A 96 5.27 9.90 11.10
N LEU A 97 6.47 10.04 10.51
CA LEU A 97 7.70 9.68 11.20
C LEU A 97 7.90 10.43 12.51
N PRO A 98 7.64 11.74 12.61
CA PRO A 98 7.80 12.44 13.89
C PRO A 98 6.90 11.89 15.00
N ASN A 99 5.67 11.47 14.67
CA ASN A 99 4.71 10.98 15.65
C ASN A 99 5.19 9.72 16.37
N LEU A 100 6.05 8.89 15.75
CA LEU A 100 6.66 7.74 16.39
C LEU A 100 7.50 8.09 17.62
N PHE A 101 7.94 9.34 17.74
CA PHE A 101 8.79 9.81 18.84
C PHE A 101 8.03 10.60 19.91
N TYR A 102 6.81 11.07 19.60
CA TYR A 102 6.09 12.01 20.47
C TYR A 102 4.70 11.52 20.86
N GLU A 103 4.09 10.61 20.11
CA GLU A 103 2.71 10.16 20.36
C GLU A 103 2.66 8.77 20.98
N THR A 104 1.61 8.53 21.77
CA THR A 104 1.34 7.24 22.40
C THR A 104 -0.14 6.88 22.23
N PRO A 105 -0.49 5.59 22.22
CA PRO A 105 0.38 4.41 22.36
C PRO A 105 1.15 4.09 21.07
N LEU A 106 2.43 3.77 21.20
CA LEU A 106 3.36 3.58 20.07
C LEU A 106 2.87 2.60 19.01
N VAL A 107 2.17 1.53 19.39
CA VAL A 107 1.68 0.52 18.45
C VAL A 107 0.64 1.09 17.50
N LEU A 108 -0.28 1.94 17.97
CA LEU A 108 -1.27 2.59 17.10
C LEU A 108 -0.63 3.62 16.17
N VAL A 109 0.36 4.36 16.68
CA VAL A 109 1.14 5.30 15.87
C VAL A 109 1.92 4.55 14.80
N ALA A 110 2.59 3.44 15.17
CA ALA A 110 3.31 2.57 14.24
C ALA A 110 2.38 1.90 13.22
N TRP A 111 1.14 1.53 13.60
CA TRP A 111 0.12 1.06 12.68
C TRP A 111 -0.23 2.14 11.64
N SER A 112 -0.51 3.35 12.10
CA SER A 112 -0.81 4.49 11.23
C SER A 112 0.33 4.81 10.27
N PHE A 113 1.58 4.80 10.77
CA PHE A 113 2.79 4.91 9.95
C PHE A 113 2.85 3.78 8.91
N GLY A 114 2.66 2.54 9.34
CA GLY A 114 2.70 1.34 8.50
C GLY A 114 1.66 1.39 7.38
N SER A 115 0.46 1.87 7.65
CA SER A 115 -0.60 1.99 6.63
C SER A 115 -0.18 2.92 5.49
N THR A 116 0.41 4.07 5.80
CA THR A 116 0.96 4.98 4.79
C THR A 116 2.20 4.39 4.10
N ALA A 117 3.05 3.68 4.86
CA ALA A 117 4.27 3.07 4.36
C ALA A 117 4.00 1.92 3.37
N VAL A 118 2.95 1.11 3.57
CA VAL A 118 2.49 0.11 2.59
C VAL A 118 2.13 0.77 1.26
N MET A 119 1.36 1.86 1.30
CA MET A 119 0.98 2.59 0.09
C MET A 119 2.18 3.25 -0.60
N ALA A 120 3.10 3.82 0.19
CA ALA A 120 4.34 4.40 -0.31
C ALA A 120 5.25 3.35 -0.94
N GLY A 121 5.40 2.18 -0.32
CA GLY A 121 6.15 1.04 -0.86
C GLY A 121 5.56 0.54 -2.18
N ALA A 122 4.24 0.38 -2.24
CA ALA A 122 3.56 -0.01 -3.48
C ALA A 122 3.76 1.03 -4.60
N ALA A 123 3.58 2.32 -4.30
CA ALA A 123 3.84 3.40 -5.24
C ALA A 123 5.30 3.40 -5.72
N TRP A 124 6.25 3.06 -4.84
CA TRP A 124 7.67 2.96 -5.21
C TRP A 124 7.94 1.79 -6.16
N VAL A 125 7.35 0.61 -5.90
CA VAL A 125 7.42 -0.53 -6.84
C VAL A 125 6.89 -0.12 -8.21
N LEU A 126 5.71 0.50 -8.26
CA LEU A 126 5.12 0.97 -9.53
C LEU A 126 6.02 2.01 -10.21
N TYR A 127 6.64 2.91 -9.44
CA TYR A 127 7.57 3.87 -10.00
C TYR A 127 8.76 3.17 -10.68
N VAL A 128 9.38 2.19 -10.05
CA VAL A 128 10.50 1.44 -10.65
C VAL A 128 10.06 0.70 -11.92
N TRP A 129 8.86 0.14 -11.94
CA TRP A 129 8.34 -0.55 -13.14
C TRP A 129 8.10 0.38 -14.32
N PHE A 130 7.71 1.63 -14.05
CA PHE A 130 7.45 2.62 -15.10
C PHE A 130 8.64 3.56 -15.37
N ALA A 131 9.70 3.51 -14.56
CA ALA A 131 10.86 4.37 -14.69
C ALA A 131 11.57 4.13 -16.02
N GLY A 132 11.77 5.21 -16.77
CA GLY A 132 12.54 5.19 -18.00
C GLY A 132 14.06 5.36 -17.75
N ASP A 133 14.86 5.22 -18.80
CA ASP A 133 16.33 5.36 -18.72
C ASP A 133 16.79 6.69 -18.14
N ARG A 134 16.03 7.77 -18.38
CA ARG A 134 16.33 9.10 -17.83
C ARG A 134 16.22 9.10 -16.30
N ASP A 135 15.19 8.44 -15.75
CA ASP A 135 14.98 8.33 -14.31
C ASP A 135 16.06 7.47 -13.67
N ARG A 136 16.35 6.33 -14.27
CA ARG A 136 17.42 5.42 -13.82
C ARG A 136 18.78 6.09 -13.76
N ARG A 137 19.13 6.90 -14.79
CA ARG A 137 20.38 7.67 -14.79
C ARG A 137 20.42 8.79 -13.75
N ARG A 138 19.28 9.46 -13.47
CA ARG A 138 19.22 10.61 -12.55
C ARG A 138 19.06 10.23 -11.09
N LEU A 139 18.26 9.21 -10.81
CA LEU A 139 17.86 8.84 -9.45
C LEU A 139 18.55 7.56 -8.94
N GLY A 140 19.37 6.92 -9.78
CA GLY A 140 20.17 5.77 -9.40
C GLY A 140 19.36 4.66 -8.74
N PHE A 141 19.75 4.26 -7.53
CA PHE A 141 19.13 3.13 -6.81
C PHE A 141 17.63 3.32 -6.54
N VAL A 142 17.11 4.54 -6.51
CA VAL A 142 15.68 4.80 -6.28
C VAL A 142 14.81 4.29 -7.43
N ALA A 143 15.36 4.25 -8.64
CA ALA A 143 14.67 3.86 -9.86
C ALA A 143 15.11 2.47 -10.39
N ASP A 144 15.79 1.67 -9.58
CA ASP A 144 16.26 0.32 -9.93
C ASP A 144 15.72 -0.77 -8.97
N GLU A 145 16.23 -1.99 -9.08
CA GLU A 145 15.85 -3.13 -8.24
C GLU A 145 16.15 -2.93 -6.75
N ARG A 146 17.15 -2.09 -6.41
CA ARG A 146 17.44 -1.76 -5.00
C ARG A 146 16.31 -0.93 -4.41
N GLY A 147 15.72 -0.03 -5.21
CA GLY A 147 14.52 0.71 -4.83
C GLY A 147 13.33 -0.23 -4.56
N VAL A 148 13.14 -1.25 -5.40
CA VAL A 148 12.12 -2.29 -5.14
C VAL A 148 12.41 -3.00 -3.82
N ARG A 149 13.67 -3.34 -3.54
CA ARG A 149 14.03 -4.01 -2.29
C ARG A 149 13.77 -3.13 -1.06
N VAL A 150 14.06 -1.83 -1.12
CA VAL A 150 13.73 -0.89 -0.05
C VAL A 150 12.21 -0.82 0.16
N ALA A 151 11.43 -0.74 -0.90
CA ALA A 151 9.97 -0.75 -0.84
C ALA A 151 9.42 -2.05 -0.20
N GLN A 152 9.98 -3.20 -0.55
CA GLN A 152 9.65 -4.49 0.06
C GLN A 152 9.97 -4.53 1.56
N VAL A 153 11.13 -4.02 1.98
CA VAL A 153 11.52 -3.94 3.40
C VAL A 153 10.57 -3.00 4.15
N LEU A 154 10.25 -1.85 3.57
CA LEU A 154 9.29 -0.91 4.15
C LEU A 154 7.92 -1.56 4.36
N TYR A 155 7.45 -2.33 3.38
CA TYR A 155 6.23 -3.14 3.50
C TYR A 155 6.34 -4.18 4.62
N GLY A 156 7.41 -4.97 4.65
CA GLY A 156 7.61 -6.01 5.67
C GLY A 156 7.63 -5.44 7.09
N LEU A 157 8.36 -4.34 7.31
CA LEU A 157 8.37 -3.65 8.60
C LEU A 157 7.01 -3.11 9.01
N SER A 158 6.17 -2.70 8.03
CA SER A 158 4.81 -2.22 8.28
C SER A 158 3.85 -3.30 8.78
N LEU A 159 4.07 -4.57 8.44
CA LEU A 159 3.23 -5.68 8.90
C LEU A 159 3.42 -5.99 10.40
N ILE A 160 4.60 -5.68 10.96
CA ILE A 160 4.90 -5.99 12.37
C ILE A 160 3.96 -5.25 13.33
N PRO A 161 3.79 -3.91 13.27
CA PRO A 161 2.83 -3.22 14.14
C PRO A 161 1.39 -3.64 13.88
N PHE A 162 1.02 -4.07 12.65
CA PHE A 162 -0.30 -4.64 12.40
C PHE A 162 -0.51 -5.91 13.22
N GLY A 163 0.47 -6.81 13.22
CA GLY A 163 0.41 -8.02 14.05
C GLY A 163 0.40 -7.71 15.55
N LEU A 164 1.27 -6.82 16.03
CA LEU A 164 1.31 -6.43 17.44
C LEU A 164 -0.03 -5.85 17.93
N ALA A 165 -0.69 -5.07 17.09
CA ALA A 165 -2.00 -4.51 17.44
C ALA A 165 -3.07 -5.59 17.70
N HIS A 166 -3.02 -6.73 16.99
CA HIS A 166 -3.94 -7.85 17.22
C HIS A 166 -3.76 -8.48 18.61
N PHE A 167 -2.54 -8.47 19.15
CA PHE A 167 -2.28 -8.96 20.50
C PHE A 167 -2.64 -7.93 21.58
N MET A 168 -2.30 -6.65 21.33
CA MET A 168 -2.47 -5.60 22.33
C MET A 168 -3.91 -5.08 22.41
N TYR A 169 -4.67 -5.17 21.34
CA TYR A 169 -6.06 -4.69 21.25
C TYR A 169 -7.01 -5.85 20.90
N LEU A 170 -6.88 -6.95 21.67
CA LEU A 170 -7.60 -8.20 21.42
C LEU A 170 -9.11 -7.99 21.37
N ASP A 171 -9.67 -7.24 22.32
CA ASP A 171 -11.13 -7.01 22.41
C ASP A 171 -11.63 -6.27 21.17
N ALA A 172 -10.91 -5.24 20.71
CA ALA A 172 -11.25 -4.51 19.50
C ALA A 172 -11.15 -5.38 18.26
N THR A 173 -10.19 -6.31 18.23
CA THR A 173 -9.99 -7.24 17.10
C THR A 173 -11.08 -8.32 17.07
N THR A 174 -11.42 -8.91 18.21
CA THR A 174 -12.41 -10.00 18.29
C THR A 174 -13.82 -9.56 17.87
N VAL A 175 -14.20 -8.31 18.15
CA VAL A 175 -15.47 -7.71 17.69
C VAL A 175 -15.56 -7.65 16.16
N LEU A 176 -14.43 -7.60 15.46
CA LEU A 176 -14.40 -7.57 14.00
C LEU A 176 -14.56 -8.95 13.36
N ILE A 177 -14.33 -10.02 14.10
CA ILE A 177 -14.42 -11.39 13.59
C ILE A 177 -15.89 -11.77 13.38
N PRO A 178 -16.26 -12.33 12.23
CA PRO A 178 -17.62 -12.74 11.95
C PRO A 178 -18.15 -13.77 12.96
N HIS A 179 -19.38 -13.61 13.42
CA HIS A 179 -20.00 -14.48 14.46
C HIS A 179 -20.11 -15.96 14.07
N TRP A 180 -20.06 -16.28 12.78
CA TRP A 180 -20.09 -17.67 12.29
C TRP A 180 -18.73 -18.36 12.42
N LEU A 181 -17.64 -17.64 12.70
CA LEU A 181 -16.32 -18.21 12.97
C LEU A 181 -16.20 -18.56 14.46
N PRO A 182 -15.93 -19.83 14.80
CA PRO A 182 -15.68 -20.21 16.18
C PRO A 182 -14.34 -19.63 16.67
N TRP A 183 -14.22 -19.48 17.98
CA TRP A 183 -12.97 -19.11 18.65
C TRP A 183 -12.37 -17.76 18.18
N PRO A 184 -13.06 -16.62 18.37
CA PRO A 184 -12.60 -15.31 17.87
C PRO A 184 -11.21 -14.92 18.36
N ALA A 185 -10.88 -15.14 19.64
CA ALA A 185 -9.54 -14.86 20.16
C ALA A 185 -8.43 -15.64 19.45
N GLY A 186 -8.68 -16.91 19.12
CA GLY A 186 -7.73 -17.71 18.37
C GLY A 186 -7.46 -17.15 16.96
N TRP A 187 -8.48 -16.69 16.28
CA TRP A 187 -8.32 -16.03 14.98
C TRP A 187 -7.54 -14.71 15.09
N ALA A 188 -7.79 -13.92 16.15
CA ALA A 188 -7.04 -12.69 16.39
C ALA A 188 -5.54 -12.99 16.61
N TYR A 189 -5.22 -13.97 17.46
CA TYR A 189 -3.84 -14.39 17.69
C TYR A 189 -3.17 -14.96 16.43
N PHE A 190 -3.89 -15.82 15.70
CA PHE A 190 -3.39 -16.40 14.46
C PHE A 190 -3.06 -15.33 13.43
N THR A 191 -3.96 -14.42 13.15
CA THR A 191 -3.77 -13.34 12.17
C THR A 191 -2.70 -12.35 12.61
N GLY A 192 -2.58 -12.06 13.89
CA GLY A 192 -1.51 -11.26 14.46
C GLY A 192 -0.13 -11.92 14.27
N ALA A 193 -0.01 -13.21 14.59
CA ALA A 193 1.22 -13.98 14.43
C ALA A 193 1.63 -14.07 12.96
N THR A 194 0.69 -14.30 12.05
CA THR A 194 0.97 -14.39 10.59
C THR A 194 1.41 -13.06 10.02
N PHE A 195 0.91 -11.91 10.49
CA PHE A 195 1.42 -10.59 10.10
C PHE A 195 2.87 -10.39 10.51
N ILE A 196 3.23 -10.73 11.76
CA ILE A 196 4.61 -10.61 12.25
C ILE A 196 5.53 -11.54 11.46
N ALA A 197 5.13 -12.81 11.29
CA ALA A 197 5.92 -13.78 10.54
C ALA A 197 6.13 -13.36 9.09
N ALA A 198 5.09 -12.88 8.40
CA ALA A 198 5.17 -12.37 7.04
C ALA A 198 6.05 -11.11 6.97
N GLY A 199 5.91 -10.21 7.93
CA GLY A 199 6.73 -9.00 8.03
C GLY A 199 8.22 -9.31 8.14
N LEU A 200 8.59 -10.22 9.03
CA LEU A 200 9.97 -10.70 9.19
C LEU A 200 10.46 -11.42 7.93
N ALA A 201 9.66 -12.32 7.37
CA ALA A 201 9.99 -13.08 6.17
C ALA A 201 10.30 -12.17 4.98
N VAL A 202 9.46 -11.17 4.71
CA VAL A 202 9.67 -10.17 3.66
C VAL A 202 10.89 -9.30 3.94
N THR A 203 11.05 -8.83 5.19
CA THR A 203 12.16 -7.97 5.61
C THR A 203 13.51 -8.67 5.44
N PHE A 204 13.62 -9.93 5.82
CA PHE A 204 14.88 -10.69 5.70
C PHE A 204 15.03 -11.40 4.34
N GLY A 205 14.00 -11.41 3.50
CA GLY A 205 14.03 -12.07 2.19
C GLY A 205 13.91 -13.59 2.27
N LEU A 206 13.37 -14.12 3.37
CA LEU A 206 13.13 -15.56 3.59
C LEU A 206 11.71 -15.91 3.17
N PHE A 207 11.54 -16.80 2.18
CA PHE A 207 10.21 -17.15 1.64
C PHE A 207 9.37 -15.90 1.27
N ALA A 208 10.04 -14.81 0.88
CA ALA A 208 9.44 -13.48 0.78
C ALA A 208 8.26 -13.43 -0.20
N ARG A 209 8.32 -14.18 -1.31
CA ARG A 209 7.20 -14.31 -2.26
C ARG A 209 5.97 -14.91 -1.59
N LEU A 210 6.15 -16.03 -0.87
CA LEU A 210 5.07 -16.70 -0.17
C LEU A 210 4.48 -15.82 0.91
N ALA A 211 5.34 -15.19 1.72
CA ALA A 211 4.94 -14.29 2.79
C ALA A 211 4.17 -13.08 2.27
N ALA A 212 4.63 -12.43 1.19
CA ALA A 212 3.94 -11.31 0.58
C ALA A 212 2.58 -11.73 -0.02
N ALA A 213 2.50 -12.89 -0.66
CA ALA A 213 1.24 -13.41 -1.20
C ALA A 213 0.22 -13.76 -0.10
N LEU A 214 0.66 -14.45 0.96
CA LEU A 214 -0.22 -14.83 2.07
C LEU A 214 -0.69 -13.61 2.87
N SER A 215 0.17 -12.63 3.14
CA SER A 215 -0.25 -11.39 3.80
C SER A 215 -1.21 -10.57 2.94
N THR A 216 -1.01 -10.52 1.63
CA THR A 216 -1.96 -9.91 0.70
C THR A 216 -3.31 -10.62 0.73
N LEU A 217 -3.31 -11.94 0.70
CA LEU A 217 -4.53 -12.76 0.81
C LEU A 217 -5.24 -12.49 2.14
N GLN A 218 -4.51 -12.45 3.26
CA GLN A 218 -5.07 -12.17 4.59
C GLN A 218 -5.74 -10.80 4.64
N ILE A 219 -5.08 -9.73 4.16
CA ILE A 219 -5.65 -8.38 4.14
C ILE A 219 -6.87 -8.33 3.20
N GLY A 220 -6.77 -8.98 2.03
CA GLY A 220 -7.87 -9.09 1.08
C GLY A 220 -9.08 -9.82 1.66
N LEU A 221 -8.87 -10.91 2.40
CA LEU A 221 -9.93 -11.62 3.12
C LEU A 221 -10.58 -10.73 4.19
N PHE A 222 -9.83 -9.90 4.90
CA PHE A 222 -10.43 -8.92 5.83
C PHE A 222 -11.31 -7.92 5.08
N SER A 223 -10.86 -7.42 3.92
CA SER A 223 -11.68 -6.52 3.11
C SER A 223 -13.02 -7.14 2.72
N VAL A 224 -13.03 -8.44 2.38
CA VAL A 224 -14.23 -9.13 1.89
C VAL A 224 -15.07 -9.71 3.04
N ILE A 225 -14.45 -10.49 3.93
CA ILE A 225 -15.20 -11.27 4.95
C ILE A 225 -15.65 -10.38 6.12
N VAL A 226 -14.85 -9.38 6.49
CA VAL A 226 -15.16 -8.51 7.62
C VAL A 226 -15.98 -7.30 7.19
N TRP A 227 -15.53 -6.61 6.14
CA TRP A 227 -16.08 -5.29 5.80
C TRP A 227 -17.26 -5.34 4.84
N VAL A 228 -17.25 -6.19 3.79
CA VAL A 228 -18.37 -6.24 2.85
C VAL A 228 -19.69 -6.58 3.54
N PRO A 229 -19.80 -7.60 4.42
CA PRO A 229 -21.04 -7.88 5.12
C PRO A 229 -21.52 -6.73 6.00
N ARG A 230 -20.61 -5.98 6.64
CA ARG A 230 -20.96 -4.82 7.47
C ARG A 230 -21.54 -3.68 6.63
N VAL A 231 -20.95 -3.40 5.47
CA VAL A 231 -21.50 -2.40 4.53
C VAL A 231 -22.88 -2.79 4.06
N LEU A 232 -23.10 -4.08 3.78
CA LEU A 232 -24.41 -4.59 3.32
C LEU A 232 -25.46 -4.63 4.44
N ALA A 233 -25.04 -4.74 5.70
CA ALA A 233 -25.93 -4.79 6.85
C ALA A 233 -26.49 -3.42 7.26
N GLY A 234 -25.90 -2.31 6.80
CA GLY A 234 -26.39 -0.96 7.11
C GLY A 234 -25.31 0.11 7.05
N PRO A 235 -25.64 1.35 7.42
CA PRO A 235 -24.71 2.44 7.38
C PRO A 235 -23.56 2.24 8.39
N LEU A 236 -22.33 2.44 7.93
CA LEU A 236 -21.14 2.42 8.79
C LEU A 236 -20.97 3.79 9.46
N ASN A 237 -20.49 3.79 10.71
CA ASN A 237 -20.02 5.01 11.35
C ASN A 237 -18.68 5.47 10.71
N ASP A 238 -18.22 6.68 11.02
CA ASP A 238 -17.03 7.26 10.40
C ASP A 238 -15.76 6.42 10.63
N PHE A 239 -15.61 5.83 11.82
CA PHE A 239 -14.49 4.95 12.13
C PHE A 239 -14.53 3.68 11.28
N GLN A 240 -15.65 2.98 11.25
CA GLN A 240 -15.85 1.75 10.47
C GLN A 240 -15.67 2.01 8.96
N TRP A 241 -16.18 3.15 8.49
CA TRP A 241 -15.97 3.56 7.10
C TRP A 241 -14.48 3.80 6.80
N GLY A 242 -13.77 4.40 7.75
CA GLY A 242 -12.32 4.59 7.67
C GLY A 242 -11.56 3.28 7.54
N GLU A 243 -11.87 2.33 8.40
CA GLU A 243 -11.26 0.99 8.40
C GLU A 243 -11.56 0.21 7.11
N PHE A 244 -12.79 0.28 6.62
CA PHE A 244 -13.16 -0.30 5.32
C PHE A 244 -12.29 0.24 4.19
N VAL A 245 -12.17 1.56 4.10
CA VAL A 245 -11.38 2.23 3.05
C VAL A 245 -9.90 1.90 3.17
N VAL A 246 -9.34 1.95 4.38
CA VAL A 246 -7.92 1.66 4.60
C VAL A 246 -7.58 0.21 4.30
N THR A 247 -8.47 -0.73 4.64
CA THR A 247 -8.22 -2.15 4.38
C THR A 247 -8.16 -2.45 2.88
N TRP A 248 -9.01 -1.83 2.07
CA TRP A 248 -8.91 -1.91 0.61
C TRP A 248 -7.64 -1.26 0.05
N ALA A 249 -7.22 -0.12 0.61
CA ALA A 249 -5.98 0.53 0.24
C ALA A 249 -4.77 -0.37 0.56
N LEU A 250 -4.75 -0.96 1.77
CA LEU A 250 -3.71 -1.90 2.17
C LEU A 250 -3.69 -3.17 1.30
N THR A 251 -4.86 -3.71 0.93
CA THR A 251 -4.96 -4.83 0.00
C THR A 251 -4.32 -4.50 -1.34
N ALA A 252 -4.64 -3.34 -1.90
CA ALA A 252 -4.08 -2.88 -3.16
C ALA A 252 -2.56 -2.70 -3.08
N GLY A 253 -2.08 -2.05 -2.02
CA GLY A 253 -0.65 -1.85 -1.78
C GLY A 253 0.11 -3.17 -1.58
N ALA A 254 -0.42 -4.06 -0.75
CA ALA A 254 0.15 -5.38 -0.52
C ALA A 254 0.25 -6.19 -1.82
N TRP A 255 -0.79 -6.13 -2.66
CA TRP A 255 -0.79 -6.85 -3.94
C TRP A 255 0.27 -6.36 -4.91
N VAL A 256 0.48 -5.04 -5.02
CA VAL A 256 1.60 -4.49 -5.82
C VAL A 256 2.94 -5.02 -5.32
N VAL A 257 3.14 -5.04 -3.99
CA VAL A 257 4.39 -5.56 -3.41
C VAL A 257 4.52 -7.06 -3.66
N ALA A 258 3.45 -7.85 -3.52
CA ALA A 258 3.47 -9.29 -3.85
C ALA A 258 3.80 -9.52 -5.34
N ASP A 259 3.25 -8.71 -6.23
CA ASP A 259 3.54 -8.75 -7.67
C ASP A 259 5.03 -8.46 -7.98
N SER A 260 5.73 -7.71 -7.13
CA SER A 260 7.17 -7.44 -7.31
C SER A 260 8.07 -8.67 -7.11
N TYR A 261 7.52 -9.73 -6.54
CA TYR A 261 8.21 -11.02 -6.39
C TYR A 261 7.93 -12.01 -7.54
N ARG A 262 7.28 -11.58 -8.62
CA ARG A 262 7.08 -12.44 -9.80
C ARG A 262 8.42 -12.90 -10.35
N GLY A 263 8.51 -14.22 -10.62
CA GLY A 263 9.77 -14.84 -11.06
C GLY A 263 10.66 -15.35 -9.91
N THR A 264 10.47 -14.88 -8.66
CA THR A 264 11.18 -15.46 -7.51
C THR A 264 10.56 -16.82 -7.15
N PRO A 265 11.34 -17.87 -6.82
CA PRO A 265 10.80 -19.13 -6.34
C PRO A 265 10.00 -18.94 -5.05
N TRP A 266 8.89 -19.71 -4.88
CA TRP A 266 7.99 -19.58 -3.72
C TRP A 266 8.69 -19.85 -2.38
N LEU A 267 9.59 -20.83 -2.36
CA LEU A 267 10.32 -21.30 -1.18
C LEU A 267 11.79 -20.90 -1.20
N ALA A 268 12.15 -19.81 -1.87
CA ALA A 268 13.51 -19.30 -1.85
C ALA A 268 13.94 -18.94 -0.42
N GLY A 269 15.00 -19.59 0.06
CA GLY A 269 15.52 -19.40 1.42
C GLY A 269 16.10 -17.99 1.62
N ARG A 270 16.93 -17.51 0.73
CA ARG A 270 17.45 -16.14 0.67
C ARG A 270 17.59 -15.78 -0.80
N VAL A 271 17.15 -14.62 -1.20
CA VAL A 271 17.48 -14.13 -2.54
C VAL A 271 18.96 -13.75 -2.54
N THR A 272 19.84 -14.74 -2.71
CA THR A 272 21.27 -14.52 -2.94
C THR A 272 21.49 -14.31 -4.43
N ARG A 273 22.11 -13.22 -4.78
CA ARG A 273 22.48 -12.80 -6.15
C ARG A 273 23.55 -13.67 -6.84
N ASP A 274 23.89 -14.84 -6.31
CA ASP A 274 25.09 -15.59 -6.73
C ASP A 274 24.87 -16.65 -7.82
N SER A 275 23.69 -16.74 -8.45
CA SER A 275 23.44 -17.79 -9.46
C SER A 275 23.67 -17.39 -10.91
N GLU A 276 23.94 -16.13 -11.24
CA GLU A 276 24.20 -15.72 -12.63
C GLU A 276 25.67 -15.78 -13.07
N GLY A 277 26.59 -15.96 -12.14
CA GLY A 277 28.04 -16.01 -12.44
C GLY A 277 28.64 -17.41 -12.71
N ARG A 278 27.88 -18.50 -12.58
CA ARG A 278 28.41 -19.88 -12.71
C ARG A 278 27.96 -20.66 -13.95
N SER A 279 27.26 -20.04 -14.88
CA SER A 279 26.86 -20.71 -16.14
C SER A 279 27.68 -20.25 -17.36
N ALA A 280 28.77 -19.51 -17.14
CA ALA A 280 29.66 -19.07 -18.22
C ALA A 280 31.13 -19.34 -17.85
N ALA A 281 31.45 -20.57 -17.44
CA ALA A 281 32.80 -21.09 -17.38
C ALA A 281 32.85 -22.54 -17.92
#